data_015c9ae4edbe00461f40f68ef9644568
#
_entry.id   015c9ae4edbe00461f40f68ef9644568
#
_cell.length_a   1.000
_cell.length_b   1.000
_cell.length_c   1.000
_cell.angle_alpha   90.00
_cell.angle_beta   90.00
_cell.angle_gamma   90.00
#
_symmetry.space_group_name_H-M   'P 1'
#
loop_
_entity.id
_entity.type
_entity.pdbx_description
1 polymer ?
#
loop_
_entity_poly.entity_id
_entity_poly.type
_entity_poly.pdbx_seq_one_letter_code
_entity_poly.pdbx_strand_id
1 'polypeptide(L)'
;MLTPEYLEACADSVLGIYDELNIKIVEDIARRIAKTGTVTDSAKWQIKQVQEAGKLVDEITHEVASITGFSDAYVKELFNDAGVASLEYESKFVTEAGLTPVTMNTSPAMMQTLAAAIEKTQGNLNNLTGTTAVASQSLYLESTNMAYMQVTSGAFSYQEAIKQAVRAAAIEGSKVYYSNGHSSKLDVAIRRSLLTGVNQTAGQLTEMYADDMGCDYYETSAHVGARNTGAGYLNHESWQGQVFCISGKDHRYRQFEEATGYGTGGGLCGWNCRHSFHMFFPGLSKPAYSESTLSGYSNRKHTYKTPSGEKQILDEYKCTQKQRAYERSIRESKTILAGYDAAIKAAPNATLENSMKEEFAAESVKLKKIEAEMKDFCKQTGRPVDSARTQVYAVKDDSGRIVNFGRSVSQKAVWANKKSR
;
A
#
# COMPACT_ATOMS: atom_id res chain seq x y z
N MET A 1 22.73 -3.31 4.31
CA MET A 1 21.54 -2.76 5.03
C MET A 1 20.70 -1.94 4.08
N LEU A 2 19.40 -2.16 4.03
CA LEU A 2 18.48 -1.32 3.27
C LEU A 2 18.16 -0.04 4.05
N THR A 3 18.15 1.12 3.36
CA THR A 3 17.77 2.37 4.03
C THR A 3 16.25 2.48 4.18
N PRO A 4 15.76 3.24 5.16
CA PRO A 4 14.32 3.49 5.32
C PRO A 4 13.67 4.13 4.08
N GLU A 5 14.40 4.99 3.37
CA GLU A 5 13.98 5.65 2.12
C GLU A 5 13.84 4.63 0.99
N TYR A 6 14.79 3.70 0.86
CA TYR A 6 14.70 2.61 -0.10
C TYR A 6 13.45 1.76 0.16
N LEU A 7 13.25 1.32 1.40
CA LEU A 7 12.08 0.54 1.81
C LEU A 7 10.75 1.29 1.61
N GLU A 8 10.75 2.61 1.73
CA GLU A 8 9.56 3.43 1.46
C GLU A 8 9.19 3.42 -0.02
N ALA A 9 10.18 3.49 -0.92
CA ALA A 9 9.99 3.63 -2.35
C ALA A 9 9.94 2.30 -3.12
N CYS A 10 10.52 1.23 -2.58
CA CYS A 10 10.76 -0.02 -3.30
C CYS A 10 9.52 -0.69 -3.90
N ALA A 11 8.34 -0.48 -3.31
CA ALA A 11 7.10 -1.10 -3.78
C ALA A 11 6.34 -0.26 -4.82
N ASP A 12 6.75 0.98 -5.11
CA ASP A 12 5.91 1.93 -5.85
C ASP A 12 5.67 1.51 -7.31
N SER A 13 6.66 0.90 -7.99
CA SER A 13 6.51 0.41 -9.36
C SER A 13 5.53 -0.75 -9.47
N VAL A 14 5.56 -1.67 -8.52
CA VAL A 14 4.63 -2.81 -8.47
C VAL A 14 3.22 -2.34 -8.11
N LEU A 15 3.10 -1.40 -7.15
CA LEU A 15 1.81 -0.88 -6.72
C LEU A 15 1.02 -0.23 -7.85
N GLY A 16 1.66 0.49 -8.76
CA GLY A 16 0.97 1.12 -9.88
C GLY A 16 0.22 0.14 -10.78
N ILE A 17 0.70 -1.10 -10.90
CA ILE A 17 0.02 -2.17 -11.64
C ILE A 17 -1.30 -2.56 -10.95
N TYR A 18 -1.27 -2.72 -9.64
CA TYR A 18 -2.44 -3.12 -8.85
C TYR A 18 -3.43 -1.97 -8.61
N ASP A 19 -2.97 -0.72 -8.59
CA ASP A 19 -3.85 0.45 -8.57
C ASP A 19 -4.70 0.51 -9.85
N GLU A 20 -4.12 0.21 -11.02
CA GLU A 20 -4.84 0.13 -12.29
C GLU A 20 -5.89 -0.99 -12.28
N LEU A 21 -5.52 -2.18 -11.76
CA LEU A 21 -6.48 -3.29 -11.60
C LEU A 21 -7.66 -2.88 -10.71
N ASN A 22 -7.38 -2.23 -9.57
CA ASN A 22 -8.44 -1.76 -8.67
C ASN A 22 -9.42 -0.82 -9.37
N ILE A 23 -8.91 0.12 -10.16
CA ILE A 23 -9.77 1.05 -10.91
C ILE A 23 -10.59 0.33 -11.97
N LYS A 24 -10.00 -0.58 -12.75
CA LYS A 24 -10.74 -1.37 -13.74
C LYS A 24 -11.89 -2.17 -13.11
N ILE A 25 -11.63 -2.79 -11.95
CA ILE A 25 -12.66 -3.52 -11.19
C ILE A 25 -13.80 -2.59 -10.79
N VAL A 26 -13.49 -1.44 -10.21
CA VAL A 26 -14.51 -0.46 -9.78
C VAL A 26 -15.30 0.08 -10.96
N GLU A 27 -14.65 0.43 -12.06
CA GLU A 27 -15.30 0.91 -13.28
C GLU A 27 -16.24 -0.15 -13.88
N ASP A 28 -15.83 -1.43 -13.88
CA ASP A 28 -16.65 -2.52 -14.41
C ASP A 28 -17.87 -2.79 -13.53
N ILE A 29 -17.72 -2.86 -12.21
CA ILE A 29 -18.84 -2.99 -11.29
C ILE A 29 -19.81 -1.81 -11.44
N ALA A 30 -19.33 -0.57 -11.46
CA ALA A 30 -20.14 0.62 -11.58
C ALA A 30 -20.92 0.67 -12.91
N ARG A 31 -20.27 0.30 -14.01
CA ARG A 31 -20.89 0.19 -15.34
C ARG A 31 -22.01 -0.83 -15.36
N ARG A 32 -21.83 -2.01 -14.75
CA ARG A 32 -22.84 -3.06 -14.67
C ARG A 32 -24.01 -2.66 -13.80
N ILE A 33 -23.76 -2.04 -12.64
CA ILE A 33 -24.79 -1.50 -11.76
C ILE A 33 -25.65 -0.48 -12.52
N ALA A 34 -25.04 0.47 -13.23
CA ALA A 34 -25.77 1.48 -14.01
C ALA A 34 -26.63 0.88 -15.13
N LYS A 35 -26.19 -0.23 -15.73
CA LYS A 35 -26.92 -0.94 -16.80
C LYS A 35 -28.07 -1.84 -16.31
N THR A 36 -28.28 -2.01 -15.01
CA THR A 36 -29.26 -2.99 -14.49
C THR A 36 -30.71 -2.74 -14.97
N GLY A 37 -31.04 -1.51 -15.36
CA GLY A 37 -32.35 -1.13 -15.89
C GLY A 37 -33.46 -1.13 -14.83
N THR A 38 -34.70 -0.84 -15.24
CA THR A 38 -35.85 -0.81 -14.34
C THR A 38 -36.14 -2.22 -13.77
N VAL A 39 -36.35 -2.29 -12.48
CA VAL A 39 -36.72 -3.51 -11.75
C VAL A 39 -38.21 -3.78 -11.98
N THR A 40 -38.53 -4.60 -12.98
CA THR A 40 -39.93 -4.91 -13.32
C THR A 40 -40.37 -6.33 -12.97
N ASP A 41 -39.45 -7.27 -12.90
CA ASP A 41 -39.70 -8.68 -12.59
C ASP A 41 -38.54 -9.22 -11.74
N SER A 42 -38.79 -9.61 -10.51
CA SER A 42 -37.77 -9.99 -9.53
C SER A 42 -36.94 -11.21 -9.96
N ALA A 43 -37.58 -12.24 -10.51
CA ALA A 43 -36.89 -13.48 -10.90
C ALA A 43 -35.98 -13.27 -12.12
N LYS A 44 -36.48 -12.62 -13.16
CA LYS A 44 -35.71 -12.29 -14.36
C LYS A 44 -34.55 -11.34 -14.05
N TRP A 45 -34.80 -10.38 -13.17
CA TRP A 45 -33.77 -9.44 -12.73
C TRP A 45 -32.67 -10.16 -11.98
N GLN A 46 -32.97 -11.01 -11.00
CA GLN A 46 -32.00 -11.79 -10.25
C GLN A 46 -31.18 -12.72 -11.14
N ILE A 47 -31.80 -13.45 -12.08
CA ILE A 47 -31.10 -14.29 -13.06
C ILE A 47 -30.11 -13.46 -13.87
N LYS A 48 -30.53 -12.28 -14.35
CA LYS A 48 -29.65 -11.37 -15.09
C LYS A 48 -28.46 -10.91 -14.24
N GLN A 49 -28.68 -10.57 -12.95
CA GLN A 49 -27.58 -10.16 -12.07
C GLN A 49 -26.57 -11.30 -11.84
N VAL A 50 -27.01 -12.52 -11.66
CA VAL A 50 -26.12 -13.69 -11.53
C VAL A 50 -25.30 -13.92 -12.81
N GLN A 51 -25.92 -13.79 -13.98
CA GLN A 51 -25.20 -13.89 -15.26
C GLN A 51 -24.14 -12.78 -15.43
N GLU A 52 -24.50 -11.54 -15.11
CA GLU A 52 -23.55 -10.44 -15.15
C GLU A 52 -22.43 -10.57 -14.13
N ALA A 53 -22.72 -11.11 -12.94
CA ALA A 53 -21.73 -11.45 -11.92
C ALA A 53 -20.72 -12.52 -12.40
N GLY A 54 -21.18 -13.52 -13.15
CA GLY A 54 -20.32 -14.52 -13.78
C GLY A 54 -19.36 -13.88 -14.80
N LYS A 55 -19.87 -13.04 -15.70
CA LYS A 55 -19.04 -12.30 -16.67
C LYS A 55 -18.02 -11.38 -15.99
N LEU A 56 -18.40 -10.74 -14.88
CA LEU A 56 -17.51 -9.89 -14.11
C LEU A 56 -16.31 -10.69 -13.57
N VAL A 57 -16.54 -11.88 -13.02
CA VAL A 57 -15.45 -12.76 -12.55
C VAL A 57 -14.51 -13.14 -13.68
N ASP A 58 -15.06 -13.52 -14.84
CA ASP A 58 -14.26 -13.92 -15.99
C ASP A 58 -13.38 -12.76 -16.50
N GLU A 59 -13.93 -11.55 -16.59
CA GLU A 59 -13.20 -10.34 -16.99
C GLU A 59 -12.10 -9.99 -15.99
N ILE A 60 -12.40 -9.98 -14.68
CA ILE A 60 -11.40 -9.71 -13.63
C ILE A 60 -10.31 -10.79 -13.63
N THR A 61 -10.67 -12.05 -13.78
CA THR A 61 -9.70 -13.16 -13.83
C THR A 61 -8.76 -12.99 -15.03
N HIS A 62 -9.28 -12.58 -16.19
CA HIS A 62 -8.46 -12.27 -17.35
C HIS A 62 -7.51 -11.08 -17.11
N GLU A 63 -7.98 -10.00 -16.50
CA GLU A 63 -7.15 -8.85 -16.14
C GLU A 63 -6.06 -9.23 -15.13
N VAL A 64 -6.38 -10.01 -14.10
CA VAL A 64 -5.41 -10.56 -13.14
C VAL A 64 -4.33 -11.36 -13.86
N ALA A 65 -4.71 -12.27 -14.75
CA ALA A 65 -3.76 -13.07 -15.51
C ALA A 65 -2.85 -12.20 -16.38
N SER A 66 -3.38 -11.14 -16.99
CA SER A 66 -2.61 -10.22 -17.83
C SER A 66 -1.55 -9.43 -17.06
N ILE A 67 -1.79 -9.08 -15.80
CA ILE A 67 -0.85 -8.31 -14.98
C ILE A 67 0.14 -9.17 -14.21
N THR A 68 -0.16 -10.46 -13.99
CA THR A 68 0.69 -11.36 -13.17
C THR A 68 2.11 -11.48 -13.76
N GLY A 69 2.24 -11.68 -15.06
CA GLY A 69 3.56 -11.77 -15.70
C GLY A 69 4.40 -10.49 -15.54
N PHE A 70 3.79 -9.31 -15.63
CA PHE A 70 4.49 -8.04 -15.39
C PHE A 70 4.87 -7.89 -13.92
N SER A 71 3.94 -8.18 -13.01
CA SER A 71 4.17 -8.16 -11.57
C SER A 71 5.34 -9.06 -11.18
N ASP A 72 5.41 -10.28 -11.71
CA ASP A 72 6.45 -11.27 -11.42
C ASP A 72 7.84 -10.78 -11.83
N ALA A 73 7.96 -10.14 -13.00
CA ALA A 73 9.22 -9.56 -13.47
C ALA A 73 9.71 -8.43 -12.52
N TYR A 74 8.83 -7.51 -12.15
CA TYR A 74 9.15 -6.43 -11.22
C TYR A 74 9.48 -6.93 -9.81
N VAL A 75 8.77 -7.93 -9.30
CA VAL A 75 9.07 -8.55 -8.01
C VAL A 75 10.46 -9.16 -8.03
N LYS A 76 10.81 -9.89 -9.09
CA LYS A 76 12.13 -10.49 -9.24
C LYS A 76 13.24 -9.43 -9.28
N GLU A 77 13.07 -8.38 -10.06
CA GLU A 77 14.01 -7.25 -10.14
C GLU A 77 14.18 -6.60 -8.76
N LEU A 78 13.07 -6.24 -8.09
CA LEU A 78 13.06 -5.62 -6.77
C LEU A 78 13.82 -6.43 -5.72
N PHE A 79 13.59 -7.74 -5.68
CA PHE A 79 14.25 -8.61 -4.69
C PHE A 79 15.75 -8.79 -4.98
N ASN A 80 16.12 -8.88 -6.26
CA ASN A 80 17.53 -8.93 -6.65
C ASN A 80 18.27 -7.64 -6.25
N ASP A 81 17.69 -6.48 -6.56
CA ASP A 81 18.28 -5.18 -6.22
C ASP A 81 18.41 -4.99 -4.71
N ALA A 82 17.38 -5.37 -3.96
CA ALA A 82 17.40 -5.31 -2.50
C ALA A 82 18.44 -6.25 -1.89
N GLY A 83 18.56 -7.48 -2.41
CA GLY A 83 19.57 -8.45 -1.99
C GLY A 83 20.98 -7.94 -2.23
N VAL A 84 21.27 -7.45 -3.43
CA VAL A 84 22.56 -6.85 -3.79
C VAL A 84 22.88 -5.66 -2.89
N ALA A 85 21.95 -4.70 -2.75
CA ALA A 85 22.16 -3.51 -1.94
C ALA A 85 22.41 -3.83 -0.45
N SER A 86 21.75 -4.88 0.10
CA SER A 86 21.99 -5.33 1.46
C SER A 86 23.39 -5.88 1.62
N LEU A 87 23.81 -6.78 0.75
CA LEU A 87 25.14 -7.43 0.82
C LEU A 87 26.29 -6.44 0.53
N GLU A 88 26.11 -5.50 -0.37
CA GLU A 88 27.11 -4.44 -0.63
C GLU A 88 27.38 -3.60 0.62
N TYR A 89 26.35 -3.34 1.42
CA TYR A 89 26.53 -2.63 2.69
C TYR A 89 27.35 -3.44 3.68
N GLU A 90 27.04 -4.73 3.86
CA GLU A 90 27.78 -5.64 4.75
C GLU A 90 29.22 -5.84 4.28
N SER A 91 29.46 -5.95 2.98
CA SER A 91 30.77 -6.14 2.38
C SER A 91 31.78 -5.04 2.71
N LYS A 92 31.33 -3.84 3.01
CA LYS A 92 32.22 -2.72 3.44
C LYS A 92 32.89 -3.04 4.76
N PHE A 93 32.15 -3.53 5.75
CA PHE A 93 32.71 -3.89 7.07
C PHE A 93 33.69 -5.05 6.98
N VAL A 94 33.37 -6.04 6.15
CA VAL A 94 34.24 -7.22 5.94
C VAL A 94 35.53 -6.81 5.25
N THR A 95 35.47 -5.94 4.25
CA THR A 95 36.65 -5.41 3.57
C THR A 95 37.51 -4.54 4.50
N GLU A 96 36.90 -3.71 5.33
CA GLU A 96 37.59 -2.91 6.35
C GLU A 96 38.27 -3.77 7.38
N ALA A 97 37.73 -4.96 7.68
CA ALA A 97 38.35 -5.96 8.55
C ALA A 97 39.47 -6.78 7.85
N GLY A 98 39.77 -6.50 6.57
CA GLY A 98 40.80 -7.23 5.80
C GLY A 98 40.38 -8.63 5.34
N LEU A 99 39.07 -8.92 5.37
CA LEU A 99 38.51 -10.20 4.96
C LEU A 99 37.94 -10.10 3.52
N THR A 100 37.75 -11.23 2.86
CA THR A 100 37.14 -11.31 1.53
C THR A 100 35.63 -11.35 1.68
N PRO A 101 34.88 -10.36 1.13
CA PRO A 101 33.42 -10.36 1.22
C PRO A 101 32.79 -11.47 0.37
N VAL A 102 31.72 -12.06 0.90
CA VAL A 102 30.85 -12.97 0.17
C VAL A 102 29.89 -12.15 -0.70
N THR A 103 29.69 -12.55 -1.94
CA THR A 103 28.71 -11.93 -2.85
C THR A 103 27.55 -12.88 -3.12
N MET A 104 26.41 -12.35 -3.55
CA MET A 104 25.25 -13.16 -3.90
C MET A 104 25.62 -14.31 -4.84
N ASN A 105 26.41 -14.02 -5.87
CA ASN A 105 26.79 -14.99 -6.90
C ASN A 105 27.78 -16.08 -6.41
N THR A 106 28.42 -15.88 -5.28
CA THR A 106 29.39 -16.83 -4.70
C THR A 106 28.79 -17.71 -3.62
N SER A 107 27.55 -17.44 -3.18
CA SER A 107 26.86 -18.23 -2.16
C SER A 107 25.58 -18.89 -2.73
N PRO A 108 25.62 -20.20 -3.04
CA PRO A 108 24.42 -20.92 -3.47
C PRO A 108 23.27 -20.87 -2.46
N ALA A 109 23.57 -20.84 -1.17
CA ALA A 109 22.56 -20.75 -0.12
C ALA A 109 21.82 -19.40 -0.14
N MET A 110 22.54 -18.28 -0.32
CA MET A 110 21.93 -16.95 -0.47
C MET A 110 21.06 -16.86 -1.73
N MET A 111 21.53 -17.44 -2.85
CA MET A 111 20.75 -17.50 -4.07
C MET A 111 19.44 -18.30 -3.91
N GLN A 112 19.49 -19.43 -3.19
CA GLN A 112 18.30 -20.24 -2.88
C GLN A 112 17.33 -19.49 -1.97
N THR A 113 17.83 -18.81 -0.93
CA THR A 113 17.02 -17.98 -0.03
C THR A 113 16.31 -16.87 -0.79
N LEU A 114 17.02 -16.18 -1.69
CA LEU A 114 16.45 -15.15 -2.53
C LEU A 114 15.36 -15.70 -3.47
N ALA A 115 15.63 -16.82 -4.13
CA ALA A 115 14.67 -17.47 -5.02
C ALA A 115 13.40 -17.91 -4.27
N ALA A 116 13.54 -18.52 -3.11
CA ALA A 116 12.41 -18.91 -2.26
C ALA A 116 11.57 -17.71 -1.78
N ALA A 117 12.23 -16.59 -1.44
CA ALA A 117 11.55 -15.36 -1.04
C ALA A 117 10.78 -14.72 -2.20
N ILE A 118 11.33 -14.73 -3.41
CA ILE A 118 10.65 -14.28 -4.62
C ILE A 118 9.40 -15.13 -4.87
N GLU A 119 9.54 -16.44 -4.90
CA GLU A 119 8.43 -17.38 -5.13
C GLU A 119 7.32 -17.22 -4.08
N LYS A 120 7.68 -17.13 -2.79
CA LYS A 120 6.74 -16.90 -1.70
C LYS A 120 5.98 -15.58 -1.88
N THR A 121 6.66 -14.51 -2.27
CA THR A 121 6.03 -13.20 -2.44
C THR A 121 5.11 -13.19 -3.66
N GLN A 122 5.54 -13.76 -4.79
CA GLN A 122 4.69 -13.93 -5.97
C GLN A 122 3.44 -14.76 -5.66
N GLY A 123 3.58 -15.87 -4.94
CA GLY A 123 2.46 -16.68 -4.48
C GLY A 123 1.48 -15.89 -3.60
N ASN A 124 1.98 -15.05 -2.69
CA ASN A 124 1.14 -14.15 -1.88
C ASN A 124 0.38 -13.14 -2.75
N LEU A 125 1.04 -12.52 -3.72
CA LEU A 125 0.41 -11.54 -4.62
C LEU A 125 -0.69 -12.21 -5.46
N ASN A 126 -0.43 -13.40 -5.99
CA ASN A 126 -1.39 -14.18 -6.76
C ASN A 126 -2.62 -14.58 -5.91
N ASN A 127 -2.42 -14.96 -4.65
CA ASN A 127 -3.53 -15.22 -3.73
C ASN A 127 -4.38 -13.97 -3.45
N LEU A 128 -3.74 -12.82 -3.22
CA LEU A 128 -4.44 -11.57 -2.97
C LEU A 128 -5.30 -11.16 -4.17
N THR A 129 -4.77 -11.27 -5.38
CA THR A 129 -5.49 -10.93 -6.61
C THR A 129 -6.57 -11.96 -6.98
N GLY A 130 -6.31 -13.26 -6.78
CA GLY A 130 -7.29 -14.30 -7.03
C GLY A 130 -8.54 -14.18 -6.14
N THR A 131 -8.36 -13.86 -4.85
CA THR A 131 -9.49 -13.60 -3.95
C THR A 131 -10.27 -12.34 -4.30
N THR A 132 -9.63 -11.36 -4.94
CA THR A 132 -10.27 -10.10 -5.34
C THR A 132 -11.36 -10.32 -6.39
N ALA A 133 -11.20 -11.25 -7.33
CA ALA A 133 -12.22 -11.56 -8.34
C ALA A 133 -13.52 -12.05 -7.69
N VAL A 134 -13.42 -12.99 -6.75
CA VAL A 134 -14.57 -13.53 -6.00
C VAL A 134 -15.20 -12.46 -5.10
N ALA A 135 -14.40 -11.67 -4.40
CA ALA A 135 -14.87 -10.56 -3.58
C ALA A 135 -15.63 -9.51 -4.40
N SER A 136 -15.16 -9.22 -5.62
CA SER A 136 -15.82 -8.28 -6.53
C SER A 136 -17.18 -8.79 -7.03
N GLN A 137 -17.30 -10.09 -7.26
CA GLN A 137 -18.58 -10.73 -7.59
C GLN A 137 -19.58 -10.56 -6.45
N SER A 138 -19.16 -10.89 -5.22
CA SER A 138 -19.99 -10.75 -4.03
C SER A 138 -20.46 -9.30 -3.85
N LEU A 139 -19.53 -8.35 -3.96
CA LEU A 139 -19.82 -6.92 -3.86
C LEU A 139 -20.84 -6.45 -4.90
N TYR A 140 -20.70 -6.89 -6.15
CA TYR A 140 -21.65 -6.57 -7.21
C TYR A 140 -23.05 -7.10 -6.89
N LEU A 141 -23.17 -8.38 -6.47
CA LEU A 141 -24.44 -9.01 -6.12
C LEU A 141 -25.09 -8.33 -4.89
N GLU A 142 -24.30 -8.04 -3.85
CA GLU A 142 -24.79 -7.35 -2.65
C GLU A 142 -25.27 -5.92 -2.98
N SER A 143 -24.51 -5.18 -3.75
CA SER A 143 -24.86 -3.81 -4.15
C SER A 143 -26.13 -3.79 -4.98
N THR A 144 -26.29 -4.71 -5.93
CA THR A 144 -27.48 -4.77 -6.79
C THR A 144 -28.70 -5.30 -6.02
N ASN A 145 -28.55 -6.26 -5.13
CA ASN A 145 -29.62 -6.74 -4.26
C ASN A 145 -30.09 -5.65 -3.28
N MET A 146 -29.18 -4.88 -2.71
CA MET A 146 -29.53 -3.75 -1.85
C MET A 146 -30.32 -2.69 -2.64
N ALA A 147 -29.87 -2.32 -3.83
CA ALA A 147 -30.60 -1.40 -4.70
C ALA A 147 -31.99 -1.93 -5.06
N TYR A 148 -32.09 -3.23 -5.35
CA TYR A 148 -33.39 -3.89 -5.58
C TYR A 148 -34.34 -3.75 -4.38
N MET A 149 -33.87 -4.08 -3.17
CA MET A 149 -34.67 -3.98 -1.94
C MET A 149 -35.10 -2.54 -1.66
N GLN A 150 -34.23 -1.57 -1.86
CA GLN A 150 -34.51 -0.14 -1.68
C GLN A 150 -35.62 0.38 -2.62
N VAL A 151 -35.59 -0.06 -3.87
CA VAL A 151 -36.59 0.31 -4.87
C VAL A 151 -37.93 -0.39 -4.62
N THR A 152 -37.91 -1.72 -4.38
CA THR A 152 -39.14 -2.50 -4.22
C THR A 152 -39.87 -2.22 -2.90
N SER A 153 -39.16 -1.78 -1.86
CA SER A 153 -39.77 -1.31 -0.61
C SER A 153 -40.35 0.10 -0.71
N GLY A 154 -40.09 0.83 -1.81
CA GLY A 154 -40.48 2.23 -1.97
C GLY A 154 -39.65 3.23 -1.14
N ALA A 155 -38.59 2.77 -0.48
CA ALA A 155 -37.76 3.62 0.36
C ALA A 155 -36.96 4.65 -0.45
N PHE A 156 -36.53 4.29 -1.67
CA PHE A 156 -35.71 5.13 -2.54
C PHE A 156 -36.21 5.07 -3.98
N SER A 157 -35.97 6.14 -4.72
CA SER A 157 -36.14 6.11 -6.19
C SER A 157 -35.09 5.19 -6.82
N TYR A 158 -35.36 4.71 -8.02
CA TYR A 158 -34.37 3.91 -8.77
C TYR A 158 -33.02 4.64 -8.91
N GLN A 159 -33.07 5.93 -9.28
CA GLN A 159 -31.85 6.73 -9.44
C GLN A 159 -31.04 6.82 -8.13
N GLU A 160 -31.70 7.05 -7.01
CA GLU A 160 -31.04 7.14 -5.71
C GLU A 160 -30.42 5.81 -5.29
N ALA A 161 -31.16 4.72 -5.44
CA ALA A 161 -30.66 3.38 -5.13
C ALA A 161 -29.43 3.00 -5.98
N ILE A 162 -29.42 3.31 -7.27
CA ILE A 162 -28.27 3.06 -8.16
C ILE A 162 -27.09 3.96 -7.80
N LYS A 163 -27.30 5.23 -7.48
CA LYS A 163 -26.21 6.11 -7.01
C LYS A 163 -25.53 5.57 -5.77
N GLN A 164 -26.32 5.14 -4.78
CA GLN A 164 -25.80 4.56 -3.54
C GLN A 164 -25.04 3.26 -3.81
N ALA A 165 -25.56 2.40 -4.69
CA ALA A 165 -24.89 1.15 -5.07
C ALA A 165 -23.54 1.40 -5.77
N VAL A 166 -23.46 2.33 -6.72
CA VAL A 166 -22.21 2.73 -7.39
C VAL A 166 -21.22 3.30 -6.39
N ARG A 167 -21.68 4.18 -5.48
CA ARG A 167 -20.81 4.74 -4.43
C ARG A 167 -20.28 3.67 -3.49
N ALA A 168 -21.15 2.79 -3.00
CA ALA A 168 -20.77 1.69 -2.13
C ALA A 168 -19.75 0.77 -2.79
N ALA A 169 -19.98 0.38 -4.03
CA ALA A 169 -19.06 -0.42 -4.82
C ALA A 169 -17.70 0.26 -5.00
N ALA A 170 -17.67 1.57 -5.24
CA ALA A 170 -16.43 2.33 -5.40
C ALA A 170 -15.64 2.48 -4.08
N ILE A 171 -16.32 2.64 -2.94
CA ILE A 171 -15.70 2.72 -1.61
C ILE A 171 -15.17 1.35 -1.18
N GLU A 172 -15.97 0.31 -1.32
CA GLU A 172 -15.57 -1.06 -0.98
C GLU A 172 -14.49 -1.56 -1.94
N GLY A 173 -14.67 -1.33 -3.25
CA GLY A 173 -13.69 -1.59 -4.29
C GLY A 173 -13.12 -3.01 -4.26
N SER A 174 -11.86 -3.13 -4.61
CA SER A 174 -11.11 -4.37 -4.49
C SER A 174 -10.57 -4.55 -3.07
N LYS A 175 -11.38 -5.08 -2.17
CA LYS A 175 -10.93 -5.52 -0.85
C LYS A 175 -10.45 -6.96 -0.87
N VAL A 176 -9.44 -7.21 -0.05
CA VAL A 176 -8.95 -8.54 0.29
C VAL A 176 -9.48 -8.90 1.67
N TYR A 177 -10.08 -10.06 1.79
CA TYR A 177 -10.58 -10.59 3.05
C TYR A 177 -9.66 -11.71 3.56
N TYR A 178 -9.26 -11.61 4.82
CA TYR A 178 -8.41 -12.59 5.48
C TYR A 178 -9.27 -13.56 6.31
N SER A 179 -8.77 -14.77 6.52
CA SER A 179 -9.47 -15.83 7.28
C SER A 179 -9.81 -15.44 8.73
N ASN A 180 -9.10 -14.46 9.30
CA ASN A 180 -9.37 -13.93 10.64
C ASN A 180 -10.43 -12.82 10.68
N GLY A 181 -11.16 -12.59 9.59
CA GLY A 181 -12.19 -11.55 9.47
C GLY A 181 -11.67 -10.14 9.18
N HIS A 182 -10.35 -9.94 9.15
CA HIS A 182 -9.77 -8.66 8.75
C HIS A 182 -9.92 -8.43 7.25
N SER A 183 -10.11 -7.17 6.83
CA SER A 183 -10.06 -6.79 5.42
C SER A 183 -9.09 -5.63 5.19
N SER A 184 -8.52 -5.57 4.00
CA SER A 184 -7.67 -4.47 3.54
C SER A 184 -7.99 -4.13 2.10
N LYS A 185 -7.80 -2.89 1.68
CA LYS A 185 -7.80 -2.57 0.26
C LYS A 185 -6.65 -3.31 -0.43
N LEU A 186 -6.83 -3.70 -1.68
CA LEU A 186 -5.86 -4.50 -2.43
C LEU A 186 -4.48 -3.84 -2.47
N ASP A 187 -4.40 -2.55 -2.80
CA ASP A 187 -3.17 -1.76 -2.82
C ASP A 187 -2.41 -1.78 -1.48
N VAL A 188 -3.14 -1.68 -0.36
CA VAL A 188 -2.57 -1.75 0.99
C VAL A 188 -2.04 -3.14 1.30
N ALA A 189 -2.76 -4.19 0.89
CA ALA A 189 -2.35 -5.58 1.09
C ALA A 189 -1.10 -5.92 0.27
N ILE A 190 -1.06 -5.52 -0.99
CA ILE A 190 0.07 -5.70 -1.91
C ILE A 190 1.32 -4.97 -1.39
N ARG A 191 1.18 -3.67 -1.04
CA ARG A 191 2.29 -2.90 -0.46
C ARG A 191 2.87 -3.57 0.77
N ARG A 192 2.03 -4.00 1.68
CA ARG A 192 2.47 -4.69 2.91
C ARG A 192 3.20 -5.99 2.59
N SER A 193 2.71 -6.79 1.64
CA SER A 193 3.35 -8.05 1.24
C SER A 193 4.74 -7.81 0.63
N LEU A 194 4.86 -6.86 -0.29
CA LEU A 194 6.12 -6.50 -0.93
C LEU A 194 7.15 -5.97 0.06
N LEU A 195 6.78 -4.94 0.83
CA LEU A 195 7.67 -4.30 1.79
C LEU A 195 8.18 -5.30 2.85
N THR A 196 7.27 -6.13 3.38
CA THR A 196 7.62 -7.14 4.37
C THR A 196 8.51 -8.21 3.75
N GLY A 197 8.18 -8.70 2.54
CA GLY A 197 8.97 -9.71 1.84
C GLY A 197 10.40 -9.24 1.56
N VAL A 198 10.56 -8.04 1.00
CA VAL A 198 11.87 -7.44 0.71
C VAL A 198 12.70 -7.27 1.98
N ASN A 199 12.10 -6.71 3.03
CA ASN A 199 12.82 -6.42 4.27
C ASN A 199 13.22 -7.69 5.02
N GLN A 200 12.32 -8.69 5.07
CA GLN A 200 12.65 -10.01 5.66
C GLN A 200 13.74 -10.73 4.88
N THR A 201 13.72 -10.68 3.56
CA THR A 201 14.76 -11.31 2.73
C THR A 201 16.12 -10.65 2.97
N ALA A 202 16.17 -9.32 3.00
CA ALA A 202 17.40 -8.59 3.31
C ALA A 202 17.92 -8.96 4.71
N GLY A 203 17.04 -9.07 5.72
CA GLY A 203 17.38 -9.53 7.05
C GLY A 203 17.99 -10.95 7.04
N GLN A 204 17.35 -11.91 6.36
CA GLN A 204 17.85 -13.28 6.24
C GLN A 204 19.23 -13.35 5.57
N LEU A 205 19.47 -12.55 4.53
CA LEU A 205 20.79 -12.47 3.89
C LEU A 205 21.85 -11.89 4.84
N THR A 206 21.49 -10.88 5.65
CA THR A 206 22.37 -10.34 6.71
C THR A 206 22.68 -11.39 7.78
N GLU A 207 21.70 -12.20 8.22
CA GLU A 207 21.90 -13.29 9.18
C GLU A 207 22.87 -14.34 8.63
N MET A 208 22.65 -14.82 7.40
CA MET A 208 23.55 -15.78 6.74
C MET A 208 24.98 -15.24 6.66
N TYR A 209 25.13 -13.95 6.36
CA TYR A 209 26.43 -13.31 6.27
C TYR A 209 27.11 -13.16 7.64
N ALA A 210 26.33 -12.84 8.67
CA ALA A 210 26.80 -12.76 10.04
C ALA A 210 27.26 -14.12 10.57
N ASP A 211 26.54 -15.19 10.27
CA ASP A 211 26.91 -16.57 10.63
C ASP A 211 28.24 -16.97 9.98
N ASP A 212 28.44 -16.68 8.69
CA ASP A 212 29.68 -16.94 7.96
C ASP A 212 30.88 -16.18 8.56
N MET A 213 30.62 -14.98 9.11
CA MET A 213 31.64 -14.12 9.73
C MET A 213 31.81 -14.35 11.25
N GLY A 214 30.98 -15.19 11.86
CA GLY A 214 30.96 -15.40 13.31
C GLY A 214 30.60 -14.15 14.11
N CYS A 215 29.77 -13.29 13.54
CA CYS A 215 29.32 -12.05 14.16
C CYS A 215 28.14 -12.30 15.10
N ASP A 216 28.27 -11.90 16.37
CA ASP A 216 27.23 -12.07 17.40
C ASP A 216 26.47 -10.75 17.71
N TYR A 217 26.61 -9.71 16.88
CA TYR A 217 26.01 -8.42 17.16
C TYR A 217 25.39 -7.79 15.90
N TYR A 218 24.21 -7.19 16.09
CA TYR A 218 23.56 -6.36 15.07
C TYR A 218 23.31 -4.95 15.57
N GLU A 219 23.44 -3.97 14.66
CA GLU A 219 22.93 -2.62 14.84
C GLU A 219 21.69 -2.42 13.98
N THR A 220 20.60 -1.90 14.56
CA THR A 220 19.38 -1.60 13.83
C THR A 220 19.46 -0.22 13.18
N SER A 221 18.82 -0.06 12.01
CA SER A 221 18.69 1.26 11.40
C SER A 221 17.76 2.16 12.21
N ALA A 222 17.87 3.48 12.01
CA ALA A 222 16.98 4.46 12.61
C ALA A 222 16.48 5.45 11.57
N HIS A 223 15.27 5.96 11.77
CA HIS A 223 14.69 7.00 10.94
C HIS A 223 13.75 7.90 11.74
N VAL A 224 13.59 9.12 11.25
CA VAL A 224 12.62 10.07 11.78
C VAL A 224 11.20 9.54 11.57
N GLY A 225 10.38 9.58 12.62
CA GLY A 225 8.99 9.12 12.57
C GLY A 225 8.83 7.60 12.65
N ALA A 226 9.76 6.90 13.31
CA ALA A 226 9.57 5.52 13.75
C ALA A 226 8.30 5.39 14.58
N ARG A 227 7.66 4.21 14.54
CA ARG A 227 6.48 3.94 15.38
C ARG A 227 6.85 4.14 16.84
N ASN A 228 6.15 5.05 17.51
CA ASN A 228 6.35 5.39 18.92
C ASN A 228 5.15 5.01 19.81
N THR A 229 4.37 4.02 19.37
CA THR A 229 3.19 3.51 20.07
C THR A 229 3.29 2.01 20.27
N GLY A 230 2.60 1.49 21.28
CA GLY A 230 2.67 0.10 21.69
C GLY A 230 3.65 -0.10 22.86
N ALA A 231 3.66 -1.32 23.41
CA ALA A 231 4.55 -1.72 24.48
C ALA A 231 5.68 -2.63 23.97
N GLY A 232 6.83 -2.57 24.60
CA GLY A 232 7.99 -3.40 24.24
C GLY A 232 8.43 -3.20 22.78
N TYR A 233 8.70 -4.26 22.07
CA TYR A 233 9.19 -4.22 20.69
C TYR A 233 8.20 -3.61 19.69
N LEU A 234 6.93 -3.47 20.04
CA LEU A 234 5.94 -2.79 19.18
C LEU A 234 6.22 -1.29 19.04
N ASN A 235 6.93 -0.70 20.01
CA ASN A 235 7.42 0.67 19.97
C ASN A 235 8.80 0.69 19.30
N HIS A 236 8.84 0.92 18.00
CA HIS A 236 10.09 0.88 17.22
C HIS A 236 11.07 2.00 17.60
N GLU A 237 10.58 3.14 18.07
CA GLU A 237 11.42 4.23 18.56
C GLU A 237 12.28 3.81 19.76
N SER A 238 11.83 2.85 20.56
CA SER A 238 12.52 2.39 21.77
C SER A 238 13.76 1.52 21.52
N TRP A 239 13.94 1.04 20.30
CA TRP A 239 15.05 0.15 19.95
C TRP A 239 15.77 0.53 18.65
N GLN A 240 15.30 1.49 17.87
CA GLN A 240 15.98 1.90 16.66
C GLN A 240 17.39 2.46 16.92
N GLY A 241 18.32 2.24 16.00
CA GLY A 241 19.67 2.78 16.04
C GLY A 241 20.52 2.27 17.20
N GLN A 242 20.19 1.11 17.76
CA GLN A 242 20.90 0.51 18.87
C GLN A 242 21.59 -0.79 18.45
N VAL A 243 22.60 -1.16 19.22
CA VAL A 243 23.36 -2.40 19.06
C VAL A 243 22.78 -3.47 19.99
N PHE A 244 22.66 -4.69 19.50
CA PHE A 244 22.10 -5.85 20.19
C PHE A 244 23.03 -7.05 20.11
N CYS A 245 23.00 -7.91 21.12
CA CYS A 245 23.69 -9.21 21.12
C CYS A 245 22.71 -10.28 20.64
N ILE A 246 23.11 -11.07 19.64
CA ILE A 246 22.26 -12.11 19.04
C ILE A 246 22.09 -13.26 20.03
N SER A 247 23.19 -13.79 20.54
CA SER A 247 23.17 -14.92 21.48
C SER A 247 22.67 -14.58 22.88
N GLY A 248 22.56 -13.27 23.22
CA GLY A 248 22.23 -12.81 24.58
C GLY A 248 23.31 -13.05 25.63
N LYS A 249 24.51 -13.52 25.25
CA LYS A 249 25.58 -13.84 26.20
C LYS A 249 26.32 -12.60 26.73
N ASP A 250 26.32 -11.53 25.94
CA ASP A 250 26.91 -10.25 26.35
C ASP A 250 25.86 -9.32 26.95
N HIS A 251 25.75 -9.30 28.27
CA HIS A 251 24.77 -8.52 29.02
C HIS A 251 24.96 -6.99 28.95
N ARG A 252 26.02 -6.49 28.29
CA ARG A 252 26.17 -5.06 27.97
C ARG A 252 25.20 -4.61 26.90
N TYR A 253 24.67 -5.53 26.10
CA TYR A 253 23.72 -5.31 25.03
C TYR A 253 22.43 -6.09 25.27
N ARG A 254 21.29 -5.52 24.90
CA ARG A 254 20.03 -6.25 24.96
C ARG A 254 20.05 -7.40 23.96
N GLN A 255 19.32 -8.49 24.25
CA GLN A 255 19.15 -9.58 23.29
C GLN A 255 18.33 -9.11 22.10
N PHE A 256 18.77 -9.47 20.88
CA PHE A 256 18.27 -8.94 19.62
C PHE A 256 16.76 -9.18 19.42
N GLU A 257 16.33 -10.45 19.46
CA GLU A 257 14.95 -10.83 19.18
C GLU A 257 13.98 -10.32 20.24
N GLU A 258 14.35 -10.41 21.52
CA GLU A 258 13.52 -9.92 22.63
C GLU A 258 13.28 -8.40 22.55
N ALA A 259 14.34 -7.66 22.23
CA ALA A 259 14.28 -6.21 22.20
C ALA A 259 13.55 -5.65 20.99
N THR A 260 13.70 -6.29 19.82
CA THR A 260 13.22 -5.80 18.53
C THR A 260 11.98 -6.53 18.02
N GLY A 261 11.65 -7.70 18.61
CA GLY A 261 10.58 -8.57 18.11
C GLY A 261 10.84 -9.13 16.72
N TYR A 262 12.12 -9.24 16.31
CA TYR A 262 12.47 -9.84 15.03
C TYR A 262 11.84 -11.23 14.89
N GLY A 263 11.36 -11.58 13.71
CA GLY A 263 10.60 -12.80 13.48
C GLY A 263 9.09 -12.68 13.78
N THR A 264 8.62 -11.57 14.37
CA THR A 264 7.20 -11.31 14.61
C THR A 264 6.61 -10.31 13.63
N GLY A 265 5.30 -10.35 13.40
CA GLY A 265 4.64 -9.42 12.48
C GLY A 265 4.66 -7.96 12.93
N GLY A 266 4.81 -7.68 14.23
CA GLY A 266 4.80 -6.30 14.77
C GLY A 266 6.19 -5.74 15.06
N GLY A 267 7.25 -6.56 14.98
CA GLY A 267 8.62 -6.19 15.29
C GLY A 267 9.46 -5.74 14.10
N LEU A 268 10.77 -5.84 14.25
CA LEU A 268 11.76 -5.52 13.21
C LEU A 268 11.55 -6.39 11.96
N CYS A 269 11.64 -5.80 10.78
CA CYS A 269 11.33 -6.43 9.49
C CYS A 269 9.91 -6.99 9.37
N GLY A 270 9.02 -6.69 10.32
CA GLY A 270 7.62 -7.08 10.28
C GLY A 270 6.75 -6.17 9.40
N TRP A 271 5.43 -6.18 9.63
CA TRP A 271 4.46 -5.47 8.80
C TRP A 271 4.68 -3.96 8.78
N ASN A 272 4.91 -3.43 7.58
CA ASN A 272 5.19 -2.00 7.33
C ASN A 272 6.38 -1.44 8.14
N CYS A 273 7.27 -2.31 8.63
CA CYS A 273 8.52 -1.88 9.25
C CYS A 273 9.46 -1.34 8.17
N ARG A 274 10.08 -0.19 8.45
CA ARG A 274 11.10 0.43 7.60
C ARG A 274 12.50 0.37 8.20
N HIS A 275 12.63 -0.35 9.32
CA HIS A 275 13.92 -0.61 9.91
C HIS A 275 14.51 -1.89 9.31
N SER A 276 15.80 -1.87 9.10
CA SER A 276 16.67 -3.00 8.79
C SER A 276 17.73 -3.12 9.86
N PHE A 277 18.66 -4.04 9.71
CA PHE A 277 19.79 -4.19 10.60
C PHE A 277 21.03 -4.63 9.81
N HIS A 278 22.18 -4.53 10.42
CA HIS A 278 23.47 -4.90 9.85
C HIS A 278 24.40 -5.43 10.92
N MET A 279 25.47 -6.11 10.50
CA MET A 279 26.50 -6.62 11.41
C MET A 279 27.19 -5.48 12.16
N PHE A 280 27.53 -5.73 13.42
CA PHE A 280 28.28 -4.82 14.26
C PHE A 280 29.39 -5.59 15.00
N PHE A 281 30.62 -5.08 14.96
CA PHE A 281 31.77 -5.69 15.64
C PHE A 281 32.24 -4.78 16.77
N PRO A 282 31.92 -5.11 18.03
CA PRO A 282 32.34 -4.30 19.17
C PRO A 282 33.87 -4.08 19.20
N GLY A 283 34.27 -2.82 19.34
CA GLY A 283 35.68 -2.42 19.32
C GLY A 283 36.29 -2.15 17.94
N LEU A 284 35.61 -2.57 16.85
CA LEU A 284 35.97 -2.25 15.46
C LEU A 284 34.94 -1.30 14.82
N SER A 285 33.65 -1.67 14.85
CA SER A 285 32.58 -0.85 14.32
C SER A 285 32.28 0.35 15.23
N LYS A 286 31.91 1.47 14.62
CA LYS A 286 31.34 2.63 15.33
C LYS A 286 29.83 2.65 15.12
N PRO A 287 29.03 2.91 16.17
CA PRO A 287 27.59 3.08 16.00
C PRO A 287 27.26 4.10 14.94
N ALA A 288 26.35 3.75 14.04
CA ALA A 288 25.92 4.64 12.95
C ALA A 288 25.10 5.85 13.47
N TYR A 289 24.49 5.71 14.65
CA TYR A 289 23.63 6.73 15.24
C TYR A 289 24.15 7.14 16.62
N SER A 290 24.39 8.44 16.81
CA SER A 290 24.69 9.00 18.12
C SER A 290 23.42 9.16 18.97
N GLU A 291 23.56 9.19 20.29
CA GLU A 291 22.44 9.49 21.20
C GLU A 291 21.78 10.85 20.90
N SER A 292 22.58 11.84 20.49
CA SER A 292 22.05 13.15 20.08
C SER A 292 21.21 13.07 18.81
N THR A 293 21.60 12.21 17.86
CA THR A 293 20.81 11.97 16.63
C THR A 293 19.48 11.33 16.96
N LEU A 294 19.48 10.25 17.76
CA LEU A 294 18.26 9.53 18.15
C LEU A 294 17.32 10.42 18.98
N SER A 295 17.88 11.16 19.94
CA SER A 295 17.14 12.19 20.69
C SER A 295 16.53 13.27 19.79
N GLY A 296 17.28 13.69 18.77
CA GLY A 296 16.78 14.65 17.77
C GLY A 296 15.59 14.11 16.98
N TYR A 297 15.57 12.81 16.66
CA TYR A 297 14.43 12.16 16.01
C TYR A 297 13.19 12.13 16.91
N SER A 298 13.35 11.72 18.17
CA SER A 298 12.26 11.58 19.14
C SER A 298 11.67 12.93 19.57
N ASN A 299 12.49 13.96 19.68
CA ASN A 299 12.08 15.29 20.13
C ASN A 299 11.50 16.18 19.02
N ARG A 300 11.58 15.75 17.76
CA ARG A 300 11.08 16.52 16.63
C ARG A 300 9.56 16.62 16.64
N LYS A 301 9.06 17.85 16.75
CA LYS A 301 7.62 18.16 16.82
C LYS A 301 7.27 19.29 15.87
N HIS A 302 6.06 19.25 15.37
CA HIS A 302 5.51 20.25 14.46
C HIS A 302 4.24 20.85 15.04
N THR A 303 4.08 22.15 14.87
CA THR A 303 2.81 22.83 15.16
C THR A 303 1.98 22.83 13.88
N TYR A 304 0.81 22.24 13.96
CA TYR A 304 -0.17 22.21 12.87
C TYR A 304 -1.45 22.92 13.30
N LYS A 305 -1.90 23.85 12.47
CA LYS A 305 -3.20 24.51 12.61
C LYS A 305 -4.19 23.83 11.67
N THR A 306 -5.23 23.21 12.23
CA THR A 306 -6.26 22.53 11.44
C THR A 306 -7.09 23.52 10.61
N PRO A 307 -7.83 23.08 9.58
CA PRO A 307 -8.76 23.93 8.84
C PRO A 307 -9.81 24.62 9.72
N SER A 308 -10.16 24.03 10.87
CA SER A 308 -11.04 24.64 11.88
C SER A 308 -10.36 25.67 12.80
N GLY A 309 -9.04 25.86 12.65
CA GLY A 309 -8.25 26.82 13.43
C GLY A 309 -7.64 26.27 14.73
N GLU A 310 -7.87 25.02 15.07
CA GLU A 310 -7.28 24.35 16.23
C GLU A 310 -5.77 24.15 16.05
N LYS A 311 -4.96 24.43 17.08
CA LYS A 311 -3.52 24.14 17.08
C LYS A 311 -3.27 22.76 17.67
N GLN A 312 -2.51 21.94 16.93
CA GLN A 312 -2.08 20.60 17.35
C GLN A 312 -0.55 20.53 17.35
N ILE A 313 0.04 19.89 18.36
CA ILE A 313 1.47 19.56 18.38
C ILE A 313 1.59 18.10 18.04
N LEU A 314 2.25 17.82 16.91
CA LEU A 314 2.40 16.48 16.35
C LEU A 314 3.87 16.08 16.32
N ASP A 315 4.19 14.88 16.79
CA ASP A 315 5.46 14.24 16.52
C ASP A 315 5.53 13.74 15.05
N GLU A 316 6.70 13.34 14.60
CA GLU A 316 6.91 12.90 13.21
C GLU A 316 6.10 11.64 12.85
N TYR A 317 5.91 10.72 13.79
CA TYR A 317 5.07 9.55 13.55
C TYR A 317 3.62 9.96 13.29
N LYS A 318 3.05 10.82 14.14
CA LYS A 318 1.70 11.35 13.94
C LYS A 318 1.57 12.15 12.66
N CYS A 319 2.60 12.94 12.30
CA CYS A 319 2.63 13.65 11.01
C CYS A 319 2.57 12.69 9.84
N THR A 320 3.35 11.61 9.88
CA THR A 320 3.33 10.56 8.86
C THR A 320 1.95 9.89 8.76
N GLN A 321 1.35 9.52 9.90
CA GLN A 321 0.02 8.90 9.90
C GLN A 321 -1.06 9.83 9.35
N LYS A 322 -1.00 11.12 9.66
CA LYS A 322 -1.94 12.13 9.16
C LYS A 322 -1.78 12.35 7.64
N GLN A 323 -0.55 12.45 7.13
CA GLN A 323 -0.30 12.54 5.70
C GLN A 323 -0.83 11.30 4.96
N ARG A 324 -0.58 10.09 5.50
CA ARG A 324 -1.11 8.83 4.95
C ARG A 324 -2.64 8.78 4.95
N ALA A 325 -3.29 9.38 5.95
CA ALA A 325 -4.74 9.49 5.98
C ALA A 325 -5.26 10.37 4.83
N TYR A 326 -4.64 11.52 4.56
CA TYR A 326 -4.96 12.36 3.41
C TYR A 326 -4.75 11.64 2.09
N GLU A 327 -3.60 10.98 1.91
CA GLU A 327 -3.28 10.22 0.69
C GLU A 327 -4.32 9.14 0.40
N ARG A 328 -4.74 8.39 1.43
CA ARG A 328 -5.82 7.39 1.30
C ARG A 328 -7.15 8.03 0.92
N SER A 329 -7.53 9.14 1.56
CA SER A 329 -8.79 9.84 1.25
C SER A 329 -8.81 10.41 -0.17
N ILE A 330 -7.67 10.91 -0.66
CA ILE A 330 -7.53 11.38 -2.04
C ILE A 330 -7.70 10.22 -3.02
N ARG A 331 -7.04 9.08 -2.79
CA ARG A 331 -7.20 7.90 -3.65
C ARG A 331 -8.61 7.36 -3.63
N GLU A 332 -9.25 7.28 -2.46
CA GLU A 332 -10.65 6.87 -2.35
C GLU A 332 -11.59 7.79 -3.14
N SER A 333 -11.43 9.11 -3.01
CA SER A 333 -12.23 10.07 -3.77
C SER A 333 -12.02 9.93 -5.29
N LYS A 334 -10.77 9.70 -5.74
CA LYS A 334 -10.46 9.42 -7.15
C LYS A 334 -11.07 8.11 -7.65
N THR A 335 -11.11 7.09 -6.81
CA THR A 335 -11.76 5.80 -7.13
C THR A 335 -13.27 5.96 -7.26
N ILE A 336 -13.91 6.73 -6.37
CA ILE A 336 -15.33 7.05 -6.45
C ILE A 336 -15.65 7.81 -7.75
N LEU A 337 -14.81 8.77 -8.13
CA LEU A 337 -14.96 9.51 -9.40
C LEU A 337 -14.82 8.60 -10.61
N ALA A 338 -13.94 7.62 -10.60
CA ALA A 338 -13.83 6.62 -11.67
C ALA A 338 -15.10 5.78 -11.79
N GLY A 339 -15.66 5.34 -10.67
CA GLY A 339 -16.93 4.63 -10.63
C GLY A 339 -18.10 5.46 -11.21
N TYR A 340 -18.22 6.73 -10.81
CA TYR A 340 -19.25 7.60 -11.38
C TYR A 340 -19.03 7.90 -12.87
N ASP A 341 -17.78 8.11 -13.33
CA ASP A 341 -17.49 8.32 -14.77
C ASP A 341 -17.89 7.09 -15.61
N ALA A 342 -17.62 5.88 -15.11
CA ALA A 342 -18.03 4.63 -15.75
C ALA A 342 -19.57 4.47 -15.77
N ALA A 343 -20.23 4.81 -14.66
CA ALA A 343 -21.69 4.76 -14.56
C ALA A 343 -22.38 5.79 -15.47
N ILE A 344 -21.85 7.02 -15.57
CA ILE A 344 -22.34 8.07 -16.50
C ILE A 344 -22.32 7.56 -17.93
N LYS A 345 -21.21 6.96 -18.36
CA LYS A 345 -21.06 6.42 -19.73
C LYS A 345 -21.98 5.25 -20.02
N ALA A 346 -22.41 4.54 -19.00
CA ALA A 346 -23.23 3.34 -19.11
C ALA A 346 -24.71 3.57 -18.80
N ALA A 347 -25.07 4.76 -18.34
CA ALA A 347 -26.43 5.10 -17.94
C ALA A 347 -27.44 4.90 -19.11
N PRO A 348 -28.53 4.15 -18.87
CA PRO A 348 -29.50 3.84 -19.93
C PRO A 348 -30.40 5.02 -20.30
N ASN A 349 -30.43 6.08 -19.53
CA ASN A 349 -31.25 7.26 -19.78
C ASN A 349 -30.63 8.54 -19.18
N ALA A 350 -31.08 9.69 -19.70
CA ALA A 350 -30.58 11.01 -19.29
C ALA A 350 -30.82 11.33 -17.80
N THR A 351 -31.87 10.82 -17.19
CA THR A 351 -32.18 11.07 -15.77
C THR A 351 -31.12 10.47 -14.87
N LEU A 352 -30.77 9.21 -15.07
CA LEU A 352 -29.72 8.55 -14.32
C LEU A 352 -28.34 9.18 -14.62
N GLU A 353 -28.05 9.45 -15.90
CA GLU A 353 -26.82 10.11 -16.33
C GLU A 353 -26.63 11.46 -15.63
N ASN A 354 -27.63 12.31 -15.59
CA ASN A 354 -27.56 13.61 -14.93
C ASN A 354 -27.38 13.48 -13.42
N SER A 355 -28.10 12.54 -12.79
CA SER A 355 -27.96 12.25 -11.37
C SER A 355 -26.54 11.80 -11.01
N MET A 356 -25.90 10.97 -11.85
CA MET A 356 -24.50 10.57 -11.66
C MET A 356 -23.51 11.73 -11.90
N LYS A 357 -23.80 12.63 -12.83
CA LYS A 357 -22.99 13.85 -13.06
C LYS A 357 -23.00 14.79 -11.85
N GLU A 358 -24.13 14.90 -11.15
CA GLU A 358 -24.24 15.68 -9.92
C GLU A 358 -23.34 15.10 -8.83
N GLU A 359 -23.38 13.79 -8.61
CA GLU A 359 -22.53 13.11 -7.65
C GLU A 359 -21.03 13.22 -8.01
N PHE A 360 -20.70 13.07 -9.31
CA PHE A 360 -19.34 13.29 -9.80
C PHE A 360 -18.86 14.71 -9.50
N ALA A 361 -19.69 15.71 -9.71
CA ALA A 361 -19.36 17.10 -9.41
C ALA A 361 -19.16 17.33 -7.90
N ALA A 362 -20.05 16.79 -7.06
CA ALA A 362 -19.93 16.88 -5.60
C ALA A 362 -18.64 16.22 -5.08
N GLU A 363 -18.34 15.01 -5.51
CA GLU A 363 -17.10 14.31 -5.13
C GLU A 363 -15.85 15.03 -5.65
N SER A 364 -15.93 15.69 -6.83
CA SER A 364 -14.85 16.52 -7.37
C SER A 364 -14.53 17.73 -6.47
N VAL A 365 -15.54 18.33 -5.89
CA VAL A 365 -15.36 19.44 -4.91
C VAL A 365 -14.68 18.92 -3.64
N LYS A 366 -15.13 17.77 -3.14
CA LYS A 366 -14.55 17.11 -1.98
C LYS A 366 -13.09 16.76 -2.21
N LEU A 367 -12.74 16.18 -3.36
CA LEU A 367 -11.36 15.86 -3.74
C LEU A 367 -10.46 17.09 -3.67
N LYS A 368 -10.86 18.20 -4.29
CA LYS A 368 -10.10 19.45 -4.25
C LYS A 368 -9.86 19.96 -2.83
N LYS A 369 -10.88 19.85 -1.97
CA LYS A 369 -10.75 20.26 -0.57
C LYS A 369 -9.71 19.42 0.14
N ILE A 370 -9.75 18.09 0.00
CA ILE A 370 -8.79 17.17 0.63
C ILE A 370 -7.36 17.42 0.11
N GLU A 371 -7.19 17.63 -1.20
CA GLU A 371 -5.89 17.95 -1.80
C GLU A 371 -5.31 19.27 -1.27
N ALA A 372 -6.16 20.28 -1.10
CA ALA A 372 -5.76 21.56 -0.53
C ALA A 372 -5.37 21.44 0.96
N GLU A 373 -6.14 20.70 1.75
CA GLU A 373 -5.85 20.42 3.15
C GLU A 373 -4.55 19.64 3.33
N MET A 374 -4.30 18.62 2.50
CA MET A 374 -3.04 17.87 2.51
C MET A 374 -1.86 18.77 2.16
N LYS A 375 -1.99 19.59 1.12
CA LYS A 375 -0.93 20.53 0.71
C LYS A 375 -0.60 21.53 1.82
N ASP A 376 -1.62 22.08 2.48
CA ASP A 376 -1.45 22.98 3.61
C ASP A 376 -0.79 22.28 4.81
N PHE A 377 -1.24 21.08 5.16
CA PHE A 377 -0.62 20.25 6.20
C PHE A 377 0.87 19.99 5.91
N CYS A 378 1.20 19.57 4.68
CA CYS A 378 2.59 19.33 4.29
C CYS A 378 3.44 20.60 4.36
N LYS A 379 2.89 21.76 3.94
CA LYS A 379 3.56 23.06 4.06
C LYS A 379 3.85 23.43 5.51
N GLN A 380 2.87 23.29 6.40
CA GLN A 380 3.02 23.62 7.83
C GLN A 380 4.00 22.71 8.56
N THR A 381 4.12 21.46 8.14
CA THR A 381 4.98 20.45 8.77
C THR A 381 6.31 20.24 8.05
N GLY A 382 6.58 21.00 6.96
CA GLY A 382 7.82 20.89 6.18
C GLY A 382 7.96 19.56 5.43
N ARG A 383 6.85 18.84 5.18
CA ARG A 383 6.88 17.53 4.53
C ARG A 383 6.68 17.66 3.01
N PRO A 384 7.33 16.83 2.21
CA PRO A 384 7.08 16.81 0.77
C PRO A 384 5.69 16.25 0.46
N VAL A 385 5.06 16.78 -0.59
CA VAL A 385 3.87 16.18 -1.20
C VAL A 385 4.32 15.15 -2.22
N ASP A 386 4.05 13.88 -1.94
CA ASP A 386 4.33 12.81 -2.88
C ASP A 386 3.10 12.58 -3.78
N SER A 387 3.20 13.04 -5.02
CA SER A 387 2.10 12.92 -5.99
C SER A 387 1.86 11.49 -6.45
N ALA A 388 2.89 10.63 -6.47
CA ALA A 388 2.76 9.22 -6.84
C ALA A 388 1.81 8.47 -5.90
N ARG A 389 1.88 8.77 -4.60
CA ARG A 389 1.06 8.14 -3.57
C ARG A 389 -0.42 8.53 -3.58
N THR A 390 -0.78 9.53 -4.35
CA THR A 390 -2.16 10.00 -4.51
C THR A 390 -2.76 9.66 -5.86
N GLN A 391 -2.01 8.98 -6.74
CA GLN A 391 -2.51 8.54 -8.05
C GLN A 391 -3.18 7.17 -7.97
N VAL A 392 -4.10 6.93 -8.91
CA VAL A 392 -4.86 5.68 -9.04
C VAL A 392 -4.80 5.12 -10.47
N TYR A 393 -4.08 5.78 -11.38
CA TYR A 393 -3.80 5.31 -12.73
C TYR A 393 -2.31 5.38 -13.01
N ALA A 394 -1.80 4.36 -13.70
CA ALA A 394 -0.46 4.33 -14.21
C ALA A 394 -0.45 4.45 -15.75
N VAL A 395 0.51 5.20 -16.30
CA VAL A 395 0.81 5.20 -17.73
C VAL A 395 1.99 4.29 -17.95
N LYS A 396 1.82 3.30 -18.82
CA LYS A 396 2.86 2.33 -19.18
C LYS A 396 3.43 2.69 -20.55
N ASP A 397 4.72 2.41 -20.75
CA ASP A 397 5.34 2.40 -22.09
C ASP A 397 5.00 1.11 -22.85
N ASP A 398 5.50 0.99 -24.08
CA ASP A 398 5.27 -0.17 -24.94
C ASP A 398 5.82 -1.49 -24.35
N SER A 399 6.74 -1.41 -23.39
CA SER A 399 7.27 -2.56 -22.64
C SER A 399 6.45 -2.92 -21.40
N GLY A 400 5.40 -2.15 -21.09
CA GLY A 400 4.58 -2.31 -19.89
C GLY A 400 5.15 -1.65 -18.63
N ARG A 401 6.29 -0.95 -18.71
CA ARG A 401 6.92 -0.24 -17.60
C ARG A 401 6.14 1.03 -17.27
N ILE A 402 5.91 1.28 -15.98
CA ILE A 402 5.25 2.51 -15.52
C ILE A 402 6.19 3.70 -15.73
N VAL A 403 5.81 4.60 -16.64
CA VAL A 403 6.60 5.81 -16.97
C VAL A 403 5.97 7.08 -16.40
N ASN A 404 4.69 7.05 -16.07
CA ASN A 404 3.99 8.18 -15.45
C ASN A 404 2.70 7.70 -14.78
N PHE A 405 2.14 8.54 -13.91
CA PHE A 405 0.82 8.29 -13.33
C PHE A 405 -0.24 9.09 -14.09
N GLY A 406 -1.28 8.39 -14.56
CA GLY A 406 -2.29 8.96 -15.45
C GLY A 406 -3.05 10.15 -14.86
N ARG A 407 -3.41 11.07 -15.73
CA ARG A 407 -4.08 12.35 -15.40
C ARG A 407 -5.61 12.26 -15.41
N SER A 408 -6.20 11.13 -15.82
CA SER A 408 -7.54 11.08 -16.37
C SER A 408 -8.66 11.56 -15.44
N VAL A 409 -8.77 11.04 -14.23
CA VAL A 409 -9.91 11.36 -13.34
C VAL A 409 -9.75 12.71 -12.65
N SER A 410 -8.54 13.04 -12.19
CA SER A 410 -8.26 14.34 -11.56
C SER A 410 -8.49 15.52 -12.52
N GLN A 411 -8.14 15.36 -13.81
CA GLN A 411 -8.39 16.40 -14.82
C GLN A 411 -9.86 16.57 -15.15
N LYS A 412 -10.63 15.48 -15.26
CA LYS A 412 -12.08 15.55 -15.44
C LYS A 412 -12.77 16.23 -14.26
N ALA A 413 -12.34 15.92 -13.04
CA ALA A 413 -12.83 16.58 -11.84
C ALA A 413 -12.52 18.09 -11.82
N VAL A 414 -11.31 18.49 -12.23
CA VAL A 414 -10.94 19.92 -12.38
C VAL A 414 -11.79 20.60 -13.43
N TRP A 415 -12.08 19.93 -14.53
CA TRP A 415 -12.93 20.45 -15.62
C TRP A 415 -14.39 20.62 -15.21
N ALA A 416 -14.95 19.63 -14.54
CA ALA A 416 -16.30 19.70 -13.99
C ALA A 416 -16.50 20.91 -13.06
N ASN A 417 -15.51 21.15 -12.19
CA ASN A 417 -15.51 22.29 -11.26
C ASN A 417 -15.35 23.67 -11.94
N LYS A 418 -14.74 23.73 -13.14
CA LYS A 418 -14.64 24.99 -13.91
C LYS A 418 -15.96 25.35 -14.62
N LYS A 419 -16.77 24.34 -14.96
CA LYS A 419 -18.07 24.54 -15.61
C LYS A 419 -19.22 24.86 -14.64
N SER A 420 -19.05 24.53 -13.34
CA SER A 420 -20.04 24.82 -12.29
C SER A 420 -19.85 26.20 -11.63
N ARG A 421 -18.90 26.99 -12.09
CA ARG A 421 -18.71 28.41 -11.78
C ARG A 421 -19.09 29.28 -12.98
#